data_a598f63d525d5ad3f63f832b5412e181
#
_entry.id   a598f63d525d5ad3f63f832b5412e181
#
_cell.length_a   1.000
_cell.length_b   1.000
_cell.length_c   1.000
_cell.angle_alpha   90.00
_cell.angle_beta   90.00
_cell.angle_gamma   90.00
#
_symmetry.space_group_name_H-M   'P 1'
#
loop_
_entity.id
_entity.type
_entity.pdbx_description
1 polymer ?
#
loop_
_entity_poly.entity_id
_entity_poly.type
_entity_poly.pdbx_seq_one_letter_code
_entity_poly.pdbx_strand_id
1 'polypeptide(L)'
;MAGSRPGRIWGLIAGQAASRGGHVTAADVCAAAVAAVEVSGAWLSAGTGAEAGHLIQVTGDVSEQLAELELTLGEGPCTDVFASGGPTLASDLGETETAGRWPVFTPAARQAGAGAIFAFPLRIGAIRAGVMGLYRVRPGPLSAAQLGDALIFADTATLLLLDLPGQAAGGPPAGSGPGEPPLDLHRAEIDQATGMLTEQLGVGITEAFVRLRAYAYAHDRRLADVARAIVARRLRLHRDPGPAEEGQA
;
A
#
# COMPACT_ATOMS: atom_id res chain seq x y z
N MET A 1 10.38 33.06 16.89
CA MET A 1 11.18 31.82 16.77
C MET A 1 10.43 30.93 15.78
N ALA A 2 10.92 30.79 14.55
CA ALA A 2 10.33 29.84 13.60
C ALA A 2 10.53 28.43 14.17
N GLY A 3 9.45 27.74 14.50
CA GLY A 3 9.51 26.38 15.00
C GLY A 3 10.25 25.47 13.99
N SER A 4 11.01 24.49 14.50
CA SER A 4 11.66 23.51 13.64
C SER A 4 10.63 22.84 12.70
N ARG A 5 11.04 22.43 11.49
CA ARG A 5 10.16 21.76 10.54
C ARG A 5 9.41 20.56 11.17
N PRO A 6 10.06 19.68 11.96
CA PRO A 6 9.34 18.63 12.69
C PRO A 6 8.27 19.16 13.65
N GLY A 7 8.57 20.23 14.42
CA GLY A 7 7.59 20.82 15.33
C GLY A 7 6.37 21.39 14.62
N ARG A 8 6.54 22.01 13.43
CA ARG A 8 5.44 22.47 12.59
C ARG A 8 4.56 21.30 12.11
N ILE A 9 5.17 20.21 11.64
CA ILE A 9 4.45 19.04 11.16
C ILE A 9 3.69 18.35 12.28
N TRP A 10 4.30 18.20 13.46
CA TRP A 10 3.60 17.71 14.66
C TRP A 10 2.39 18.58 15.02
N GLY A 11 2.52 19.90 14.92
CA GLY A 11 1.41 20.83 15.14
C GLY A 11 0.25 20.62 14.15
N LEU A 12 0.55 20.33 12.87
CA LEU A 12 -0.46 20.01 11.86
C LEU A 12 -1.18 18.68 12.16
N ILE A 13 -0.44 17.63 12.50
CA ILE A 13 -1.01 16.32 12.85
C ILE A 13 -1.85 16.42 14.13
N ALA A 14 -1.33 17.08 15.16
CA ALA A 14 -2.05 17.30 16.42
C ALA A 14 -3.34 18.14 16.21
N GLY A 15 -3.32 19.09 15.27
CA GLY A 15 -4.49 19.86 14.86
C GLY A 15 -5.58 18.99 14.24
N GLN A 16 -5.23 18.01 13.40
CA GLN A 16 -6.17 17.04 12.85
C GLN A 16 -6.80 16.18 13.96
N ALA A 17 -5.97 15.63 14.85
CA ALA A 17 -6.43 14.83 15.97
C ALA A 17 -7.37 15.64 16.92
N ALA A 18 -7.01 16.89 17.21
CA ALA A 18 -7.82 17.77 18.07
C ALA A 18 -9.20 18.08 17.45
N SER A 19 -9.27 18.32 16.15
CA SER A 19 -10.55 18.57 15.46
C SER A 19 -11.49 17.37 15.50
N ARG A 20 -10.95 16.17 15.61
CA ARG A 20 -11.69 14.90 15.75
C ARG A 20 -11.98 14.54 17.21
N GLY A 21 -11.32 15.19 18.18
CA GLY A 21 -11.49 14.95 19.61
C GLY A 21 -10.86 13.66 20.12
N GLY A 22 -9.76 13.18 19.46
CA GLY A 22 -9.12 11.90 19.79
C GLY A 22 -7.59 11.94 19.84
N HIS A 23 -7.00 10.79 20.05
CA HIS A 23 -5.55 10.60 19.96
C HIS A 23 -5.08 10.69 18.51
N VAL A 24 -3.80 11.00 18.31
CA VAL A 24 -3.17 11.01 16.98
C VAL A 24 -3.20 9.59 16.36
N THR A 25 -3.66 9.51 15.14
CA THR A 25 -3.81 8.27 14.38
C THR A 25 -3.12 8.35 13.01
N ALA A 26 -3.02 7.23 12.31
CA ALA A 26 -2.54 7.18 10.93
C ALA A 26 -3.37 8.07 9.99
N ALA A 27 -4.69 8.18 10.23
CA ALA A 27 -5.58 9.05 9.46
C ALA A 27 -5.20 10.53 9.58
N ASP A 28 -4.82 10.98 10.78
CA ASP A 28 -4.40 12.36 11.02
C ASP A 28 -3.08 12.69 10.31
N VAL A 29 -2.15 11.72 10.27
CA VAL A 29 -0.90 11.84 9.52
C VAL A 29 -1.16 11.97 8.02
N CYS A 30 -1.99 11.08 7.45
CA CYS A 30 -2.34 11.12 6.03
C CYS A 30 -3.05 12.43 5.67
N ALA A 31 -4.04 12.86 6.45
CA ALA A 31 -4.79 14.10 6.21
C ALA A 31 -3.88 15.34 6.29
N ALA A 32 -2.99 15.41 7.30
CA ALA A 32 -2.03 16.49 7.44
C ALA A 32 -1.00 16.50 6.28
N ALA A 33 -0.55 15.31 5.84
CA ALA A 33 0.37 15.18 4.72
C ALA A 33 -0.25 15.66 3.41
N VAL A 34 -1.52 15.29 3.13
CA VAL A 34 -2.26 15.74 1.94
C VAL A 34 -2.29 17.27 1.90
N ALA A 35 -2.64 17.92 3.00
CA ALA A 35 -2.74 19.38 3.06
C ALA A 35 -1.38 20.08 2.96
N ALA A 36 -0.35 19.59 3.69
CA ALA A 36 0.94 20.26 3.79
C ALA A 36 1.85 20.03 2.58
N VAL A 37 1.79 18.86 1.97
CA VAL A 37 2.58 18.50 0.77
C VAL A 37 1.85 18.91 -0.52
N GLU A 38 0.58 19.33 -0.41
CA GLU A 38 -0.28 19.71 -1.54
C GLU A 38 -0.41 18.57 -2.56
N VAL A 39 -0.73 17.39 -2.06
CA VAL A 39 -1.02 16.19 -2.85
C VAL A 39 -2.52 15.89 -2.87
N SER A 40 -2.97 15.05 -3.79
CA SER A 40 -4.39 14.73 -3.98
C SER A 40 -4.87 13.63 -3.03
N GLY A 41 -3.95 12.82 -2.53
CA GLY A 41 -4.23 11.80 -1.53
C GLY A 41 -2.97 11.08 -1.04
N ALA A 42 -3.17 10.27 0.00
CA ALA A 42 -2.12 9.55 0.71
C ALA A 42 -2.60 8.18 1.17
N TRP A 43 -1.68 7.24 1.34
CA TRP A 43 -1.92 5.96 1.98
C TRP A 43 -0.70 5.48 2.76
N LEU A 44 -0.94 4.62 3.72
CA LEU A 44 0.07 3.91 4.49
C LEU A 44 -0.14 2.42 4.31
N SER A 45 0.94 1.71 3.98
CA SER A 45 0.96 0.26 3.93
C SER A 45 2.04 -0.25 4.88
N ALA A 46 1.72 -1.27 5.69
CA ALA A 46 2.71 -1.97 6.51
C ALA A 46 3.17 -3.24 5.82
N GLY A 47 4.44 -3.59 6.00
CA GLY A 47 5.00 -4.82 5.46
C GLY A 47 6.48 -4.96 5.82
N THR A 48 6.92 -6.20 5.90
CA THR A 48 8.32 -6.55 6.17
C THR A 48 8.84 -7.40 5.03
N GLY A 49 9.77 -6.87 4.23
CA GLY A 49 10.39 -7.63 3.13
C GLY A 49 10.01 -7.10 1.74
N ALA A 50 10.16 -7.96 0.72
CA ALA A 50 9.95 -7.61 -0.69
C ALA A 50 8.46 -7.69 -1.13
N GLU A 51 7.57 -8.15 -0.26
CA GLU A 51 6.15 -8.25 -0.58
C GLU A 51 5.45 -6.94 -0.24
N ALA A 52 4.62 -6.46 -1.17
CA ALA A 52 3.81 -5.27 -0.96
C ALA A 52 2.99 -5.42 0.33
N GLY A 53 3.16 -4.44 1.22
CA GLY A 53 2.54 -4.46 2.54
C GLY A 53 1.02 -4.34 2.46
N HIS A 54 0.35 -4.76 3.54
CA HIS A 54 -1.08 -4.55 3.68
C HIS A 54 -1.41 -3.08 3.94
N LEU A 55 -2.53 -2.64 3.41
CA LEU A 55 -3.02 -1.28 3.56
C LEU A 55 -3.48 -1.03 5.00
N ILE A 56 -3.00 0.07 5.61
CA ILE A 56 -3.33 0.49 6.97
C ILE A 56 -4.31 1.65 6.95
N GLN A 57 -4.04 2.63 6.09
CA GLN A 57 -4.79 3.87 6.02
C GLN A 57 -4.78 4.44 4.61
N VAL A 58 -5.91 5.03 4.20
CA VAL A 58 -6.07 5.73 2.92
C VAL A 58 -6.81 7.05 3.11
N THR A 59 -6.64 7.95 2.14
CA THR A 59 -7.42 9.19 2.04
C THR A 59 -8.26 9.17 0.75
N GLY A 60 -9.39 8.48 0.78
CA GLY A 60 -10.33 8.41 -0.35
C GLY A 60 -10.02 7.30 -1.37
N ASP A 61 -11.00 7.09 -2.26
CA ASP A 61 -11.11 5.92 -3.15
C ASP A 61 -9.93 5.77 -4.12
N VAL A 62 -9.41 6.88 -4.67
CA VAL A 62 -8.27 6.82 -5.60
C VAL A 62 -7.01 6.32 -4.90
N SER A 63 -6.76 6.77 -3.65
CA SER A 63 -5.61 6.27 -2.86
C SER A 63 -5.74 4.78 -2.57
N GLU A 64 -6.95 4.30 -2.26
CA GLU A 64 -7.23 2.89 -2.04
C GLU A 64 -6.99 2.09 -3.33
N GLN A 65 -7.54 2.56 -4.46
CA GLN A 65 -7.37 1.92 -5.76
C GLN A 65 -5.89 1.83 -6.18
N LEU A 66 -5.10 2.89 -5.97
CA LEU A 66 -3.67 2.90 -6.28
C LEU A 66 -2.90 1.89 -5.42
N ALA A 67 -3.16 1.86 -4.11
CA ALA A 67 -2.54 0.90 -3.21
C ALA A 67 -2.89 -0.55 -3.57
N GLU A 68 -4.15 -0.81 -3.94
CA GLU A 68 -4.61 -2.12 -4.35
C GLU A 68 -4.02 -2.55 -5.70
N LEU A 69 -3.85 -1.61 -6.65
CA LEU A 69 -3.16 -1.88 -7.92
C LEU A 69 -1.73 -2.33 -7.68
N GLU A 70 -0.95 -1.62 -6.84
CA GLU A 70 0.42 -2.02 -6.51
C GLU A 70 0.48 -3.41 -5.86
N LEU A 71 -0.43 -3.68 -4.92
CA LEU A 71 -0.53 -4.98 -4.27
C LEU A 71 -0.88 -6.09 -5.27
N THR A 72 -1.83 -5.85 -6.17
CA THR A 72 -2.29 -6.84 -7.14
C THR A 72 -1.28 -7.07 -8.25
N LEU A 73 -0.69 -6.02 -8.80
CA LEU A 73 0.25 -6.11 -9.92
C LEU A 73 1.68 -6.49 -9.47
N GLY A 74 2.06 -6.12 -8.24
CA GLY A 74 3.41 -6.33 -7.71
C GLY A 74 4.45 -5.44 -8.37
N GLU A 75 4.03 -4.38 -8.98
CA GLU A 75 4.87 -3.33 -9.52
C GLU A 75 4.28 -1.97 -9.16
N GLY A 76 5.11 -0.97 -9.09
CA GLY A 76 4.74 0.40 -8.74
C GLY A 76 5.73 1.06 -7.78
N PRO A 77 5.57 2.35 -7.50
CA PRO A 77 6.48 3.12 -6.65
C PRO A 77 6.66 2.55 -5.24
N CYS A 78 5.59 2.12 -4.57
CA CYS A 78 5.69 1.56 -3.22
C CYS A 78 6.36 0.18 -3.23
N THR A 79 6.10 -0.65 -4.25
CA THR A 79 6.79 -1.93 -4.44
C THR A 79 8.30 -1.72 -4.57
N ASP A 80 8.72 -0.72 -5.34
CA ASP A 80 10.14 -0.38 -5.49
C ASP A 80 10.77 0.13 -4.20
N VAL A 81 10.03 0.88 -3.37
CA VAL A 81 10.47 1.30 -2.03
C VAL A 81 10.71 0.09 -1.12
N PHE A 82 9.83 -0.90 -1.15
CA PHE A 82 10.03 -2.16 -0.40
C PHE A 82 11.29 -2.88 -0.87
N ALA A 83 11.56 -2.92 -2.17
CA ALA A 83 12.74 -3.58 -2.72
C ALA A 83 14.04 -2.81 -2.44
N SER A 84 14.06 -1.49 -2.71
CA SER A 84 15.26 -0.66 -2.62
C SER A 84 15.55 -0.12 -1.22
N GLY A 85 14.50 0.14 -0.43
CA GLY A 85 14.57 0.82 0.87
C GLY A 85 14.79 2.32 0.78
N GLY A 86 14.79 2.90 -0.41
CA GLY A 86 14.87 4.34 -0.67
C GLY A 86 13.56 4.92 -1.20
N PRO A 87 13.37 6.26 -1.15
CA PRO A 87 12.20 6.90 -1.75
C PRO A 87 12.15 6.68 -3.27
N THR A 88 10.94 6.54 -3.81
CA THR A 88 10.67 6.50 -5.26
C THR A 88 9.77 7.67 -5.62
N LEU A 89 10.23 8.52 -6.54
CA LEU A 89 9.56 9.77 -6.91
C LEU A 89 9.23 9.73 -8.41
N ALA A 90 8.00 9.33 -8.74
CA ALA A 90 7.48 9.36 -10.12
C ALA A 90 6.71 10.66 -10.32
N SER A 91 7.39 11.69 -10.79
CA SER A 91 6.82 13.04 -10.98
C SER A 91 5.89 13.14 -12.19
N ASP A 92 6.01 12.23 -13.14
CA ASP A 92 5.09 12.12 -14.28
C ASP A 92 4.93 10.64 -14.68
N LEU A 93 3.74 10.10 -14.45
CA LEU A 93 3.37 8.75 -14.90
C LEU A 93 3.17 8.67 -16.43
N GLY A 94 3.16 9.79 -17.14
CA GLY A 94 3.09 9.83 -18.60
C GLY A 94 4.43 9.69 -19.31
N GLU A 95 5.54 9.84 -18.60
CA GLU A 95 6.88 9.70 -19.16
C GLU A 95 7.17 8.27 -19.60
N THR A 96 7.84 8.12 -20.76
CA THR A 96 8.16 6.81 -21.33
C THR A 96 9.03 5.96 -20.40
N GLU A 97 9.97 6.58 -19.67
CA GLU A 97 10.84 5.88 -18.73
C GLU A 97 10.03 5.30 -17.56
N THR A 98 9.11 6.10 -17.00
CA THR A 98 8.19 5.69 -15.92
C THR A 98 7.26 4.57 -16.38
N ALA A 99 6.70 4.69 -17.59
CA ALA A 99 5.85 3.67 -18.18
C ALA A 99 6.60 2.37 -18.46
N GLY A 100 7.88 2.45 -18.88
CA GLY A 100 8.74 1.28 -19.08
C GLY A 100 9.12 0.58 -17.77
N ARG A 101 9.20 1.33 -16.66
CA ARG A 101 9.53 0.77 -15.33
C ARG A 101 8.38 -0.03 -14.73
N TRP A 102 7.14 0.41 -14.94
CA TRP A 102 5.91 -0.24 -14.46
C TRP A 102 4.89 -0.36 -15.58
N PRO A 103 5.09 -1.30 -16.51
CA PRO A 103 4.32 -1.36 -17.77
C PRO A 103 2.84 -1.66 -17.59
N VAL A 104 2.46 -2.36 -16.53
CA VAL A 104 1.06 -2.71 -16.22
C VAL A 104 0.45 -1.71 -15.24
N PHE A 105 1.21 -1.31 -14.21
CA PHE A 105 0.74 -0.38 -13.20
C PHE A 105 0.51 1.03 -13.75
N THR A 106 1.45 1.58 -14.54
CA THR A 106 1.39 2.97 -14.99
C THR A 106 0.11 3.31 -15.75
N PRO A 107 -0.34 2.53 -16.76
CA PRO A 107 -1.60 2.84 -17.45
C PRO A 107 -2.81 2.72 -16.52
N ALA A 108 -2.84 1.73 -15.61
CA ALA A 108 -3.93 1.56 -14.66
C ALA A 108 -3.99 2.71 -13.63
N ALA A 109 -2.85 3.14 -13.10
CA ALA A 109 -2.76 4.27 -12.17
C ALA A 109 -3.21 5.59 -12.81
N ARG A 110 -2.85 5.81 -14.09
CA ARG A 110 -3.31 6.98 -14.84
C ARG A 110 -4.83 6.93 -15.09
N GLN A 111 -5.36 5.76 -15.38
CA GLN A 111 -6.81 5.58 -15.52
C GLN A 111 -7.55 5.83 -14.21
N ALA A 112 -6.96 5.49 -13.05
CA ALA A 112 -7.45 5.81 -11.73
C ALA A 112 -7.35 7.32 -11.39
N GLY A 113 -6.67 8.11 -12.22
CA GLY A 113 -6.56 9.57 -12.07
C GLY A 113 -5.25 10.05 -11.46
N ALA A 114 -4.23 9.21 -11.32
CA ALA A 114 -2.93 9.64 -10.86
C ALA A 114 -2.05 10.15 -12.01
N GLY A 115 -1.49 11.37 -11.85
CA GLY A 115 -0.49 11.94 -12.75
C GLY A 115 0.94 11.82 -12.21
N ALA A 116 1.10 11.80 -10.88
CA ALA A 116 2.37 11.60 -10.19
C ALA A 116 2.18 10.79 -8.91
N ILE A 117 3.18 10.00 -8.53
CA ILE A 117 3.19 9.21 -7.28
C ILE A 117 4.56 9.35 -6.63
N PHE A 118 4.55 9.54 -5.30
CA PHE A 118 5.73 9.66 -4.46
C PHE A 118 5.64 8.66 -3.31
N ALA A 119 6.57 7.74 -3.23
CA ALA A 119 6.59 6.70 -2.21
C ALA A 119 7.80 6.87 -1.30
N PHE A 120 7.57 6.76 0.01
CA PHE A 120 8.56 6.97 1.05
C PHE A 120 8.62 5.76 1.98
N PRO A 121 9.83 5.25 2.32
CA PRO A 121 9.96 4.13 3.24
C PRO A 121 9.60 4.55 4.67
N LEU A 122 8.83 3.72 5.35
CA LEU A 122 8.58 3.82 6.79
C LEU A 122 9.62 2.94 7.49
N ARG A 123 10.70 3.56 8.03
CA ARG A 123 11.83 2.82 8.57
C ARG A 123 12.48 3.50 9.77
N ILE A 124 13.00 2.71 10.69
CA ILE A 124 13.91 3.16 11.76
C ILE A 124 15.15 2.27 11.71
N GLY A 125 16.30 2.86 11.34
CA GLY A 125 17.52 2.10 11.14
C GLY A 125 17.35 1.00 10.08
N ALA A 126 17.54 -0.24 10.48
CA ALA A 126 17.37 -1.42 9.63
C ALA A 126 15.92 -1.97 9.60
N ILE A 127 15.06 -1.52 10.51
CA ILE A 127 13.66 -1.96 10.59
C ILE A 127 12.86 -1.24 9.52
N ARG A 128 12.25 -2.01 8.61
CA ARG A 128 11.31 -1.54 7.60
C ARG A 128 9.90 -1.86 8.10
N ALA A 129 9.11 -0.83 8.40
CA ALA A 129 7.75 -0.98 8.92
C ALA A 129 6.70 -0.93 7.79
N GLY A 130 7.04 -0.29 6.67
CA GLY A 130 6.10 -0.12 5.57
C GLY A 130 6.49 0.95 4.57
N VAL A 131 5.48 1.49 3.89
CA VAL A 131 5.62 2.57 2.89
C VAL A 131 4.49 3.57 3.06
N MET A 132 4.80 4.86 2.87
CA MET A 132 3.84 5.93 2.69
C MET A 132 3.80 6.30 1.21
N GLY A 133 2.63 6.18 0.59
CA GLY A 133 2.36 6.64 -0.77
C GLY A 133 1.62 7.97 -0.76
N LEU A 134 2.00 8.86 -1.68
CA LEU A 134 1.33 10.13 -1.96
C LEU A 134 1.09 10.23 -3.46
N TYR A 135 -0.08 10.74 -3.89
CA TYR A 135 -0.31 10.94 -5.31
C TYR A 135 -0.81 12.34 -5.63
N ARG A 136 -0.58 12.79 -6.85
CA ARG A 136 -1.16 13.97 -7.45
C ARG A 136 -1.94 13.61 -8.71
N VAL A 137 -3.07 14.27 -8.92
CA VAL A 137 -3.81 14.19 -10.20
C VAL A 137 -2.99 14.80 -11.34
N ARG A 138 -2.31 15.92 -11.08
CA ARG A 138 -1.45 16.58 -12.07
C ARG A 138 -0.01 16.13 -11.94
N PRO A 139 0.68 15.83 -13.05
CA PRO A 139 2.13 15.62 -13.05
C PRO A 139 2.87 16.82 -12.46
N GLY A 140 4.04 16.58 -11.95
CA GLY A 140 4.96 17.58 -11.45
C GLY A 140 5.73 17.11 -10.22
N PRO A 141 7.00 17.52 -10.08
CA PRO A 141 7.86 17.12 -8.97
C PRO A 141 7.40 17.75 -7.65
N LEU A 142 7.80 17.16 -6.54
CA LEU A 142 7.76 17.83 -5.23
C LEU A 142 8.84 18.91 -5.18
N SER A 143 8.52 20.07 -4.63
CA SER A 143 9.54 21.06 -4.26
C SER A 143 10.42 20.53 -3.14
N ALA A 144 11.60 21.10 -2.95
CA ALA A 144 12.51 20.72 -1.86
C ALA A 144 11.84 20.87 -0.47
N ALA A 145 10.92 21.82 -0.30
CA ALA A 145 10.17 22.01 0.92
C ALA A 145 9.17 20.87 1.13
N GLN A 146 8.38 20.54 0.10
CA GLN A 146 7.39 19.46 0.11
C GLN A 146 8.06 18.08 0.31
N LEU A 147 9.18 17.84 -0.35
CA LEU A 147 9.97 16.61 -0.16
C LEU A 147 10.44 16.48 1.30
N GLY A 148 10.99 17.58 1.87
CA GLY A 148 11.41 17.59 3.27
C GLY A 148 10.26 17.39 4.25
N ASP A 149 9.07 17.91 3.95
CA ASP A 149 7.87 17.68 4.75
C ASP A 149 7.38 16.23 4.63
N ALA A 150 7.34 15.67 3.41
CA ALA A 150 6.94 14.28 3.17
C ALA A 150 7.82 13.28 3.93
N LEU A 151 9.14 13.51 3.97
CA LEU A 151 10.06 12.68 4.74
C LEU A 151 9.74 12.70 6.24
N ILE A 152 9.41 13.88 6.81
CA ILE A 152 9.05 13.97 8.23
C ILE A 152 7.69 13.32 8.50
N PHE A 153 6.72 13.41 7.57
CA PHE A 153 5.47 12.67 7.69
C PHE A 153 5.72 11.15 7.68
N ALA A 154 6.61 10.64 6.82
CA ALA A 154 6.99 9.24 6.79
C ALA A 154 7.66 8.80 8.10
N ASP A 155 8.59 9.60 8.65
CA ASP A 155 9.22 9.33 9.95
C ASP A 155 8.17 9.30 11.08
N THR A 156 7.22 10.25 11.08
CA THR A 156 6.15 10.30 12.08
C THR A 156 5.21 9.11 11.96
N ALA A 157 4.81 8.74 10.74
CA ALA A 157 4.00 7.54 10.50
C ALA A 157 4.72 6.29 11.00
N THR A 158 6.04 6.19 10.80
CA THR A 158 6.84 5.06 11.28
C THR A 158 6.76 4.92 12.80
N LEU A 159 6.93 6.03 13.53
CA LEU A 159 6.83 6.02 15.00
C LEU A 159 5.45 5.55 15.46
N LEU A 160 4.38 6.06 14.84
CA LEU A 160 3.02 5.65 15.17
C LEU A 160 2.77 4.15 14.91
N LEU A 161 3.30 3.61 13.81
CA LEU A 161 3.15 2.20 13.50
C LEU A 161 3.88 1.29 14.49
N LEU A 162 4.99 1.75 15.05
CA LEU A 162 5.75 0.99 16.06
C LEU A 162 5.17 1.11 17.47
N ASP A 163 4.51 2.25 17.79
CA ASP A 163 3.88 2.49 19.09
C ASP A 163 2.50 1.84 19.24
N LEU A 164 1.90 1.32 18.14
CA LEU A 164 0.61 0.63 18.22
C LEU A 164 0.80 -0.74 18.88
N PRO A 165 0.31 -0.94 20.14
CA PRO A 165 0.38 -2.24 20.79
C PRO A 165 -0.46 -3.25 20.00
N GLY A 166 0.15 -4.23 19.40
CA GLY A 166 -0.54 -5.37 18.81
C GLY A 166 -0.53 -5.51 17.29
N GLN A 167 0.12 -4.64 16.53
CA GLN A 167 0.28 -4.87 15.08
C GLN A 167 1.28 -6.01 14.75
N ALA A 168 2.12 -6.37 15.69
CA ALA A 168 2.89 -7.63 15.61
C ALA A 168 2.05 -8.88 15.95
N ALA A 169 0.82 -8.73 16.43
CA ALA A 169 -0.03 -9.78 16.96
C ALA A 169 -1.55 -9.59 16.71
N GLY A 170 -1.96 -9.13 15.53
CA GLY A 170 -3.35 -9.32 15.04
C GLY A 170 -4.48 -8.72 15.91
N GLY A 171 -4.30 -7.54 16.50
CA GLY A 171 -5.37 -6.83 17.22
C GLY A 171 -6.21 -5.92 16.28
N PRO A 172 -7.51 -5.68 16.58
CA PRO A 172 -8.38 -4.91 15.69
C PRO A 172 -7.98 -3.42 15.62
N PRO A 173 -8.00 -2.79 14.43
CA PRO A 173 -7.68 -1.38 14.26
C PRO A 173 -8.83 -0.48 14.76
N ALA A 174 -8.47 0.65 15.35
CA ALA A 174 -9.39 1.72 15.64
C ALA A 174 -9.55 2.61 14.40
N GLY A 175 -10.73 2.62 13.77
CA GLY A 175 -11.07 3.69 12.83
C GLY A 175 -11.72 3.33 11.50
N SER A 176 -12.63 2.37 11.48
CA SER A 176 -13.54 2.21 10.33
C SER A 176 -14.83 2.98 10.58
N GLY A 177 -15.31 3.74 9.58
CA GLY A 177 -16.65 4.33 9.61
C GLY A 177 -17.74 3.26 9.64
N PRO A 178 -18.98 3.60 10.05
CA PRO A 178 -20.06 2.63 10.10
C PRO A 178 -20.42 2.17 8.67
N GLY A 179 -20.06 0.93 8.31
CA GLY A 179 -20.50 0.27 7.07
C GLY A 179 -19.40 -0.32 6.19
N GLU A 180 -18.12 0.02 6.38
CA GLU A 180 -17.02 -0.61 5.67
C GLU A 180 -16.28 -1.63 6.57
N PRO A 181 -15.98 -2.82 6.04
CA PRO A 181 -15.15 -3.76 6.79
C PRO A 181 -13.77 -3.14 7.06
N PRO A 182 -13.21 -3.32 8.27
CA PRO A 182 -11.87 -2.81 8.59
C PRO A 182 -10.84 -3.29 7.57
N LEU A 183 -9.89 -2.43 7.17
CA LEU A 183 -8.79 -2.77 6.25
C LEU A 183 -7.99 -4.01 6.71
N ASP A 184 -7.94 -4.27 8.02
CA ASP A 184 -7.34 -5.48 8.61
C ASP A 184 -8.09 -6.78 8.28
N LEU A 185 -9.40 -6.72 8.05
CA LEU A 185 -10.17 -7.89 7.61
C LEU A 185 -9.71 -8.34 6.23
N HIS A 186 -9.43 -7.40 5.33
CA HIS A 186 -8.92 -7.72 4.00
C HIS A 186 -7.55 -8.41 4.06
N ARG A 187 -6.67 -7.98 4.99
CA ARG A 187 -5.40 -8.65 5.21
C ARG A 187 -5.58 -10.08 5.70
N ALA A 188 -6.36 -10.25 6.76
CA ALA A 188 -6.60 -11.58 7.33
C ALA A 188 -7.20 -12.54 6.28
N GLU A 189 -8.10 -12.05 5.42
CA GLU A 189 -8.67 -12.83 4.32
C GLU A 189 -7.62 -13.17 3.25
N ILE A 190 -6.72 -12.24 2.90
CA ILE A 190 -5.64 -12.46 1.92
C ILE A 190 -4.63 -13.47 2.47
N ASP A 191 -4.20 -13.31 3.72
CA ASP A 191 -3.25 -14.23 4.38
C ASP A 191 -3.85 -15.64 4.51
N GLN A 192 -5.12 -15.73 4.93
CA GLN A 192 -5.83 -16.99 5.05
C GLN A 192 -6.04 -17.65 3.67
N ALA A 193 -6.44 -16.89 2.65
CA ALA A 193 -6.60 -17.40 1.29
C ALA A 193 -5.26 -17.92 0.74
N THR A 194 -4.18 -17.18 0.97
CA THR A 194 -2.84 -17.59 0.57
C THR A 194 -2.43 -18.89 1.24
N GLY A 195 -2.65 -19.01 2.57
CA GLY A 195 -2.42 -20.27 3.30
C GLY A 195 -3.28 -21.43 2.76
N MET A 196 -4.54 -21.20 2.44
CA MET A 196 -5.41 -22.24 1.83
C MET A 196 -4.90 -22.67 0.44
N LEU A 197 -4.36 -21.72 -0.33
CA LEU A 197 -3.80 -22.02 -1.66
C LEU A 197 -2.50 -22.80 -1.60
N THR A 198 -1.66 -22.64 -0.57
CA THR A 198 -0.47 -23.47 -0.40
C THR A 198 -0.84 -24.95 -0.31
N GLU A 199 -1.84 -25.29 0.47
CA GLU A 199 -2.35 -26.66 0.61
C GLU A 199 -3.04 -27.14 -0.66
N GLN A 200 -3.90 -26.32 -1.26
CA GLN A 200 -4.70 -26.66 -2.44
C GLN A 200 -3.83 -26.93 -3.67
N LEU A 201 -2.79 -26.13 -3.87
CA LEU A 201 -1.93 -26.18 -5.06
C LEU A 201 -0.62 -26.97 -4.80
N GLY A 202 -0.28 -27.24 -3.55
CA GLY A 202 0.97 -27.89 -3.17
C GLY A 202 2.20 -27.03 -3.49
N VAL A 203 2.10 -25.71 -3.30
CA VAL A 203 3.16 -24.72 -3.61
C VAL A 203 3.58 -23.96 -2.36
N GLY A 204 4.71 -23.28 -2.41
CA GLY A 204 5.14 -22.38 -1.33
C GLY A 204 4.24 -21.14 -1.20
N ILE A 205 4.32 -20.46 -0.03
CA ILE A 205 3.46 -19.31 0.28
C ILE A 205 3.62 -18.16 -0.72
N THR A 206 4.84 -17.87 -1.14
CA THR A 206 5.14 -16.83 -2.12
C THR A 206 4.49 -17.14 -3.48
N GLU A 207 4.59 -18.39 -3.93
CA GLU A 207 3.96 -18.81 -5.18
C GLU A 207 2.43 -18.81 -5.08
N ALA A 208 1.87 -19.24 -3.96
CA ALA A 208 0.43 -19.18 -3.70
C ALA A 208 -0.09 -17.73 -3.79
N PHE A 209 0.64 -16.78 -3.21
CA PHE A 209 0.28 -15.37 -3.29
C PHE A 209 0.40 -14.82 -4.72
N VAL A 210 1.45 -15.17 -5.46
CA VAL A 210 1.59 -14.78 -6.88
C VAL A 210 0.42 -15.30 -7.70
N ARG A 211 -0.02 -16.55 -7.49
CA ARG A 211 -1.17 -17.13 -8.18
C ARG A 211 -2.48 -16.46 -7.80
N LEU A 212 -2.65 -16.09 -6.52
CA LEU A 212 -3.82 -15.32 -6.06
C LEU A 212 -3.92 -13.98 -6.79
N ARG A 213 -2.80 -13.25 -6.88
CA ARG A 213 -2.70 -11.98 -7.60
C ARG A 213 -2.97 -12.14 -9.10
N ALA A 214 -2.33 -13.12 -9.74
CA ALA A 214 -2.52 -13.40 -11.16
C ALA A 214 -4.00 -13.71 -11.48
N TYR A 215 -4.67 -14.45 -10.61
CA TYR A 215 -6.10 -14.72 -10.76
C TYR A 215 -6.94 -13.45 -10.63
N ALA A 216 -6.68 -12.62 -9.61
CA ALA A 216 -7.38 -11.36 -9.40
C ALA A 216 -7.25 -10.43 -10.62
N TYR A 217 -6.02 -10.28 -11.12
CA TYR A 217 -5.72 -9.50 -12.32
C TYR A 217 -6.42 -10.04 -13.57
N ALA A 218 -6.29 -11.35 -13.85
CA ALA A 218 -6.86 -11.97 -15.05
C ALA A 218 -8.39 -11.88 -15.11
N HIS A 219 -9.06 -11.71 -13.97
CA HIS A 219 -10.53 -11.64 -13.89
C HIS A 219 -11.04 -10.24 -13.54
N ASP A 220 -10.17 -9.22 -13.57
CA ASP A 220 -10.51 -7.82 -13.22
C ASP A 220 -11.27 -7.73 -11.88
N ARG A 221 -10.75 -8.44 -10.86
CA ARG A 221 -11.35 -8.49 -9.52
C ARG A 221 -10.38 -7.97 -8.47
N ARG A 222 -10.95 -7.34 -7.43
CA ARG A 222 -10.16 -6.93 -6.26
C ARG A 222 -9.54 -8.15 -5.59
N LEU A 223 -8.27 -8.04 -5.18
CA LEU A 223 -7.54 -9.13 -4.51
C LEU A 223 -8.28 -9.61 -3.26
N ALA A 224 -8.80 -8.66 -2.46
CA ALA A 224 -9.59 -8.96 -1.27
C ALA A 224 -10.88 -9.76 -1.57
N ASP A 225 -11.58 -9.46 -2.68
CA ASP A 225 -12.80 -10.18 -3.06
C ASP A 225 -12.50 -11.60 -3.54
N VAL A 226 -11.38 -11.80 -4.22
CA VAL A 226 -10.91 -13.13 -4.61
C VAL A 226 -10.52 -13.92 -3.37
N ALA A 227 -9.75 -13.32 -2.45
CA ALA A 227 -9.36 -13.92 -1.18
C ALA A 227 -10.59 -14.36 -0.36
N ARG A 228 -11.56 -13.47 -0.19
CA ARG A 228 -12.83 -13.76 0.49
C ARG A 228 -13.59 -14.91 -0.15
N ALA A 229 -13.62 -14.99 -1.48
CA ALA A 229 -14.27 -16.08 -2.19
C ALA A 229 -13.58 -17.43 -1.96
N ILE A 230 -12.24 -17.44 -1.83
CA ILE A 230 -11.45 -18.64 -1.52
C ILE A 230 -11.68 -19.07 -0.08
N VAL A 231 -11.59 -18.14 0.89
CA VAL A 231 -11.85 -18.41 2.30
C VAL A 231 -13.25 -18.96 2.51
N ALA A 232 -14.26 -18.39 1.85
CA ALA A 232 -15.64 -18.87 1.86
C ALA A 232 -15.86 -20.15 1.02
N ARG A 233 -14.80 -20.73 0.44
CA ARG A 233 -14.84 -21.93 -0.42
C ARG A 233 -15.77 -21.81 -1.64
N ARG A 234 -16.06 -20.60 -2.07
CA ARG A 234 -16.85 -20.31 -3.29
C ARG A 234 -15.97 -20.27 -4.55
N LEU A 235 -14.65 -20.16 -4.36
CA LEU A 235 -13.66 -20.19 -5.44
C LEU A 235 -12.57 -21.20 -5.07
N ARG A 236 -12.14 -21.99 -6.06
CA ARG A 236 -10.97 -22.86 -5.97
C ARG A 236 -10.09 -22.59 -7.18
N LEU A 237 -8.80 -22.39 -6.95
CA LEU A 237 -7.82 -22.34 -8.03
C LEU A 237 -7.35 -23.77 -8.30
N HIS A 238 -7.20 -24.10 -9.57
CA HIS A 238 -6.70 -25.39 -9.99
C HIS A 238 -5.22 -25.31 -10.33
N ARG A 239 -4.52 -26.41 -10.14
CA ARG A 239 -3.16 -26.55 -10.62
C ARG A 239 -3.22 -26.45 -12.14
N ASP A 240 -2.39 -25.59 -12.75
CA ASP A 240 -2.20 -25.65 -14.20
C ASP A 240 -1.75 -27.06 -14.56
N PRO A 241 -2.38 -27.75 -15.51
CA PRO A 241 -1.82 -28.98 -16.04
C PRO A 241 -0.44 -28.59 -16.62
N GLY A 242 0.63 -29.04 -15.95
CA GLY A 242 1.99 -28.89 -16.47
C GLY A 242 2.04 -29.37 -17.91
N PRO A 243 3.04 -28.91 -18.72
CA PRO A 243 3.22 -29.41 -20.07
C PRO A 243 3.18 -30.94 -20.01
N ALA A 244 2.25 -31.52 -20.79
CA ALA A 244 2.16 -32.97 -20.89
C ALA A 244 3.57 -33.49 -21.23
N GLU A 245 4.12 -34.38 -20.38
CA GLU A 245 5.30 -35.12 -20.76
C GLU A 245 4.97 -35.84 -22.05
N GLU A 246 5.41 -35.29 -23.18
CA GLU A 246 5.37 -36.01 -24.45
C GLU A 246 6.21 -37.28 -24.26
N GLY A 247 5.47 -38.37 -24.10
CA GLY A 247 6.03 -39.68 -23.88
C GLY A 247 7.03 -40.02 -24.98
N GLN A 248 8.21 -40.37 -24.53
CA GLN A 248 9.18 -41.11 -25.37
C GLN A 248 8.52 -42.43 -25.74
N ALA A 249 8.22 -42.56 -27.04
CA ALA A 249 8.00 -43.84 -27.69
C ALA A 249 9.27 -44.18 -28.51
#